data_614b298cbc4fcd7b3008c10a22230ed4
#
_entry.id   614b298cbc4fcd7b3008c10a22230ed4
#
_cell.length_a   1.000
_cell.length_b   1.000
_cell.length_c   1.000
_cell.angle_alpha   90.00
_cell.angle_beta   90.00
_cell.angle_gamma   90.00
#
_symmetry.space_group_name_H-M   'P 1'
#
loop_
_entity.id
_entity.type
_entity.pdbx_description
1 polymer ?
#
loop_
_entity_poly.entity_id
_entity_poly.type
_entity_poly.pdbx_seq_one_letter_code
_entity_poly.pdbx_strand_id
1 'polypeptide(L)'
;IGMYLLNEGNMGSNKASIDYLDFCNGYYIRNIYGERNPNVIKELGDVGNDIQVYGNRLYAVINCSHKVEVMDLHSCRRIGQIDIPNCRYIRFHGDKAYISSYVGPVSIDPNAQLGAIFEVDTATLRVTRKVTVGYQPEEFEIIGNHLYVANSGGYRAPEYDSTLSVVDLTDFRQVKKIPVCVNLSFWLY
;
A
#
# COMPACT_ATOMS: atom_id res chain seq x y z
N ILE A 1 23.28 8.88 -0.42
CA ILE A 1 22.29 8.67 -1.50
C ILE A 1 22.23 7.19 -1.80
N GLY A 2 21.04 6.61 -1.84
CA GLY A 2 20.87 5.18 -2.06
C GLY A 2 19.43 4.81 -2.42
N MET A 3 19.14 3.53 -2.43
CA MET A 3 17.86 2.97 -2.82
C MET A 3 17.39 1.94 -1.78
N TYR A 4 16.16 2.07 -1.33
CA TYR A 4 15.47 1.03 -0.57
C TYR A 4 14.80 0.03 -1.51
N LEU A 5 14.86 -1.23 -1.15
CA LEU A 5 14.30 -2.36 -1.89
C LEU A 5 13.39 -3.13 -0.92
N LEU A 6 12.12 -3.23 -1.25
CA LEU A 6 11.19 -4.05 -0.48
C LEU A 6 11.18 -5.47 -1.05
N ASN A 7 11.51 -6.43 -0.22
CA ASN A 7 11.38 -7.85 -0.54
C ASN A 7 10.01 -8.34 -0.06
N GLU A 8 9.22 -8.87 -0.98
CA GLU A 8 7.85 -9.29 -0.72
C GLU A 8 7.76 -10.37 0.37
N GLY A 9 8.63 -11.36 0.30
CA GLY A 9 8.49 -12.60 1.07
C GLY A 9 7.41 -13.52 0.51
N ASN A 10 7.27 -14.69 1.11
CA ASN A 10 6.20 -15.64 0.75
C ASN A 10 5.03 -15.47 1.71
N MET A 11 3.80 -15.48 1.19
CA MET A 11 2.59 -15.41 2.00
C MET A 11 2.57 -16.50 3.08
N GLY A 12 2.31 -16.12 4.33
CA GLY A 12 2.34 -16.99 5.50
C GLY A 12 3.74 -17.20 6.11
N SER A 13 4.82 -16.66 5.49
CA SER A 13 6.18 -16.83 6.01
C SER A 13 6.60 -15.75 7.00
N ASN A 14 5.95 -14.59 6.99
CA ASN A 14 6.34 -13.41 7.76
C ASN A 14 7.78 -12.96 7.48
N LYS A 15 8.19 -12.96 6.21
CA LYS A 15 9.57 -12.74 5.75
C LYS A 15 9.73 -11.53 4.82
N ALA A 16 8.78 -10.61 4.79
CA ALA A 16 9.01 -9.33 4.14
C ALA A 16 10.20 -8.60 4.79
N SER A 17 11.05 -7.98 3.99
CA SER A 17 12.22 -7.25 4.49
C SER A 17 12.52 -6.04 3.62
N ILE A 18 13.28 -5.11 4.16
CA ILE A 18 13.77 -3.95 3.42
C ILE A 18 15.29 -4.04 3.35
N ASP A 19 15.82 -4.00 2.13
CA ASP A 19 17.25 -3.89 1.88
C ASP A 19 17.60 -2.44 1.47
N TYR A 20 18.87 -2.08 1.58
CA TYR A 20 19.37 -0.75 1.19
C TYR A 20 20.63 -0.87 0.37
N LEU A 21 20.67 -0.21 -0.78
CA LEU A 21 21.87 -0.05 -1.61
C LEU A 21 22.38 1.38 -1.47
N ASP A 22 23.58 1.53 -0.92
CA ASP A 22 24.29 2.82 -0.84
C ASP A 22 25.06 3.07 -2.14
N PHE A 23 24.65 4.09 -2.87
CA PHE A 23 25.29 4.46 -4.15
C PHE A 23 26.65 5.14 -3.94
N CYS A 24 26.94 5.69 -2.76
CA CYS A 24 28.21 6.36 -2.50
C CYS A 24 29.35 5.36 -2.29
N ASN A 25 29.07 4.27 -1.58
CA ASN A 25 30.06 3.28 -1.18
C ASN A 25 29.90 1.92 -1.87
N GLY A 26 28.79 1.72 -2.59
CA GLY A 26 28.44 0.45 -3.22
C GLY A 26 28.04 -0.64 -2.23
N TYR A 27 27.78 -0.31 -0.96
CA TYR A 27 27.36 -1.29 0.03
C TYR A 27 25.89 -1.68 -0.14
N TYR A 28 25.65 -2.99 -0.08
CA TYR A 28 24.32 -3.57 -0.04
C TYR A 28 24.05 -4.12 1.37
N ILE A 29 23.08 -3.54 2.05
CA ILE A 29 22.70 -3.88 3.43
C ILE A 29 21.39 -4.67 3.38
N ARG A 30 21.45 -5.94 3.77
CA ARG A 30 20.25 -6.80 3.85
C ARG A 30 19.48 -6.52 5.13
N ASN A 31 18.15 -6.54 5.00
CA ASN A 31 17.23 -6.38 6.13
C ASN A 31 17.59 -5.20 7.04
N ILE A 32 17.82 -4.03 6.43
CA ILE A 32 18.18 -2.82 7.17
C ILE A 32 17.11 -2.46 8.22
N TYR A 33 15.82 -2.78 7.96
CA TYR A 33 14.76 -2.57 8.94
C TYR A 33 15.02 -3.35 10.24
N GLY A 34 15.30 -4.64 10.15
CA GLY A 34 15.60 -5.48 11.31
C GLY A 34 16.88 -5.03 12.04
N GLU A 35 17.92 -4.67 11.28
CA GLU A 35 19.18 -4.15 11.83
C GLU A 35 18.97 -2.86 12.65
N ARG A 36 18.19 -1.93 12.15
CA ARG A 36 17.95 -0.62 12.77
C ARG A 36 16.91 -0.62 13.88
N ASN A 37 16.12 -1.69 13.99
CA ASN A 37 15.02 -1.82 14.94
C ASN A 37 15.12 -3.12 15.78
N PRO A 38 16.23 -3.36 16.49
CA PRO A 38 16.47 -4.63 17.20
C PRO A 38 15.47 -4.90 18.34
N ASN A 39 14.79 -3.87 18.82
CA ASN A 39 13.78 -4.00 19.89
C ASN A 39 12.36 -4.22 19.36
N VAL A 40 12.15 -4.19 18.06
CA VAL A 40 10.86 -4.55 17.45
C VAL A 40 10.77 -6.06 17.34
N ILE A 41 9.87 -6.64 18.11
CA ILE A 41 9.73 -8.09 18.29
C ILE A 41 9.23 -8.75 17.04
N LYS A 42 9.56 -8.50 15.93
CA LYS A 42 9.19 -9.27 14.71
C LYS A 42 9.87 -8.64 13.52
N GLU A 43 9.99 -9.39 12.51
CA GLU A 43 10.35 -8.94 11.18
C GLU A 43 9.37 -7.88 10.67
N LEU A 44 9.64 -7.28 9.53
CA LEU A 44 8.79 -6.24 8.93
C LEU A 44 7.33 -6.70 8.80
N GLY A 45 7.12 -7.97 8.50
CA GLY A 45 5.80 -8.60 8.42
C GLY A 45 5.66 -9.59 7.26
N ASP A 46 4.42 -9.85 6.88
CA ASP A 46 4.07 -10.82 5.85
C ASP A 46 3.54 -10.12 4.59
N VAL A 47 4.18 -10.41 3.47
CA VAL A 47 3.93 -9.86 2.13
C VAL A 47 4.10 -8.34 2.04
N GLY A 48 5.32 -7.90 1.68
CA GLY A 48 5.62 -6.51 1.32
C GLY A 48 5.08 -6.18 -0.06
N ASN A 49 4.16 -5.23 -0.17
CA ASN A 49 3.44 -4.95 -1.41
C ASN A 49 3.86 -3.65 -2.11
N ASP A 50 4.09 -2.57 -1.36
CA ASP A 50 4.50 -1.27 -1.89
C ASP A 50 5.46 -0.58 -0.94
N ILE A 51 6.36 0.24 -1.46
CA ILE A 51 7.28 1.05 -0.68
C ILE A 51 7.39 2.45 -1.29
N GLN A 52 7.14 3.47 -0.50
CA GLN A 52 7.13 4.86 -0.97
C GLN A 52 7.87 5.78 -0.01
N VAL A 53 8.53 6.79 -0.58
CA VAL A 53 9.12 7.90 0.17
C VAL A 53 8.21 9.10 0.09
N TYR A 54 7.88 9.68 1.24
CA TYR A 54 7.17 10.96 1.29
C TYR A 54 7.72 11.85 2.41
N GLY A 55 8.20 13.04 2.03
CA GLY A 55 8.93 13.91 2.96
C GLY A 55 10.18 13.20 3.51
N ASN A 56 10.33 13.21 4.82
CA ASN A 56 11.43 12.54 5.52
C ASN A 56 11.04 11.14 6.05
N ARG A 57 10.04 10.52 5.44
CA ARG A 57 9.55 9.20 5.88
C ARG A 57 9.55 8.18 4.75
N LEU A 58 9.80 6.95 5.13
CA LEU A 58 9.68 5.75 4.31
C LEU A 58 8.45 4.98 4.78
N TYR A 59 7.56 4.63 3.85
CA TYR A 59 6.33 3.89 4.10
C TYR A 59 6.40 2.54 3.40
N ALA A 60 6.25 1.45 4.13
CA ALA A 60 6.20 0.11 3.59
C ALA A 60 4.82 -0.51 3.84
N VAL A 61 4.13 -0.85 2.77
CA VAL A 61 2.81 -1.49 2.82
C VAL A 61 2.99 -2.99 2.97
N ILE A 62 2.51 -3.55 4.08
CA ILE A 62 2.66 -4.96 4.42
C ILE A 62 1.28 -5.61 4.44
N ASN A 63 0.94 -6.22 3.32
CA ASN A 63 -0.41 -6.66 2.98
C ASN A 63 -1.02 -7.64 4.01
N CYS A 64 -0.42 -8.81 4.16
CA CYS A 64 -0.95 -9.87 5.03
C CYS A 64 -0.72 -9.61 6.53
N SER A 65 0.08 -8.59 6.87
CA SER A 65 0.19 -8.08 8.25
C SER A 65 -0.76 -6.92 8.54
N HIS A 66 -1.59 -6.51 7.57
CA HIS A 66 -2.64 -5.51 7.71
C HIS A 66 -2.14 -4.15 8.20
N LYS A 67 -0.97 -3.72 7.75
CA LYS A 67 -0.35 -2.46 8.19
C LYS A 67 0.48 -1.78 7.11
N VAL A 68 0.64 -0.48 7.28
CA VAL A 68 1.72 0.28 6.67
C VAL A 68 2.73 0.61 7.75
N GLU A 69 3.96 0.12 7.63
CA GLU A 69 5.05 0.45 8.54
C GLU A 69 5.66 1.79 8.14
N VAL A 70 5.89 2.69 9.11
CA VAL A 70 6.40 4.03 8.85
C VAL A 70 7.73 4.22 9.56
N MET A 71 8.74 4.62 8.81
CA MET A 71 10.12 4.77 9.25
C MET A 71 10.68 6.15 8.91
N ASP A 72 11.68 6.58 9.64
CA ASP A 72 12.52 7.71 9.26
C ASP A 72 13.34 7.36 8.01
N LEU A 73 13.32 8.23 7.02
CA LEU A 73 13.94 7.99 5.71
C LEU A 73 15.46 7.75 5.79
N HIS A 74 16.15 8.43 6.69
CA HIS A 74 17.62 8.39 6.74
C HIS A 74 18.17 7.27 7.61
N SER A 75 17.47 6.96 8.69
CA SER A 75 17.93 5.95 9.66
C SER A 75 17.23 4.60 9.52
N CYS A 76 16.14 4.51 8.78
CA CYS A 76 15.23 3.36 8.71
C CYS A 76 14.67 2.94 10.10
N ARG A 77 14.71 3.85 11.09
CA ARG A 77 14.13 3.60 12.40
C ARG A 77 12.63 3.77 12.37
N ARG A 78 11.96 2.85 13.01
CA ARG A 78 10.51 2.84 13.13
C ARG A 78 9.99 4.11 13.82
N ILE A 79 9.03 4.78 13.19
CA ILE A 79 8.26 5.90 13.74
C ILE A 79 6.92 5.39 14.28
N GLY A 80 6.23 4.53 13.53
CA GLY A 80 4.91 4.02 13.87
C GLY A 80 4.36 3.11 12.80
N GLN A 81 3.08 2.83 12.88
CA GLN A 81 2.36 2.06 11.87
C GLN A 81 0.94 2.61 11.69
N ILE A 82 0.35 2.27 10.55
CA ILE A 82 -1.05 2.54 10.21
C ILE A 82 -1.73 1.18 10.00
N ASP A 83 -2.75 0.87 10.80
CA ASP A 83 -3.46 -0.40 10.70
C ASP A 83 -4.57 -0.29 9.64
N ILE A 84 -4.44 -1.05 8.56
CA ILE A 84 -5.41 -1.13 7.46
C ILE A 84 -5.52 -2.59 7.00
N PRO A 85 -6.72 -3.16 7.01
CA PRO A 85 -6.91 -4.56 6.61
C PRO A 85 -6.50 -4.78 5.15
N ASN A 86 -5.66 -5.77 4.89
CA ASN A 86 -5.21 -6.14 3.55
C ASN A 86 -4.90 -4.95 2.63
N CYS A 87 -4.07 -4.03 3.13
CA CYS A 87 -3.59 -2.86 2.39
C CYS A 87 -2.73 -3.27 1.19
N ARG A 88 -2.83 -2.51 0.09
CA ARG A 88 -2.15 -2.84 -1.17
C ARG A 88 -1.14 -1.79 -1.60
N TYR A 89 -1.57 -0.61 -1.91
CA TYR A 89 -0.73 0.47 -2.45
C TYR A 89 -0.96 1.77 -1.69
N ILE A 90 0.03 2.65 -1.70
CA ILE A 90 -0.02 3.95 -1.03
C ILE A 90 0.40 5.07 -1.99
N ARG A 91 -0.33 6.18 -1.99
CA ARG A 91 0.02 7.43 -2.68
C ARG A 91 -0.26 8.62 -1.79
N PHE A 92 0.34 9.76 -2.11
CA PHE A 92 0.30 10.95 -1.26
C PHE A 92 -0.20 12.18 -2.02
N HIS A 93 -0.96 13.01 -1.33
CA HIS A 93 -1.36 14.33 -1.82
C HIS A 93 -1.51 15.30 -0.64
N GLY A 94 -0.73 16.40 -0.65
CA GLY A 94 -0.70 17.34 0.47
C GLY A 94 -0.24 16.65 1.76
N ASP A 95 -1.01 16.82 2.83
CA ASP A 95 -0.76 16.25 4.15
C ASP A 95 -1.42 14.86 4.35
N LYS A 96 -1.95 14.27 3.28
CA LYS A 96 -2.67 13.01 3.30
C LYS A 96 -1.95 11.89 2.56
N ALA A 97 -2.06 10.69 3.10
CA ALA A 97 -1.78 9.44 2.42
C ALA A 97 -3.10 8.75 2.08
N TYR A 98 -3.13 8.11 0.92
CA TYR A 98 -4.26 7.29 0.47
C TYR A 98 -3.77 5.86 0.30
N ILE A 99 -4.56 4.88 0.77
CA ILE A 99 -4.15 3.49 0.77
C ILE A 99 -5.27 2.62 0.24
N SER A 100 -5.01 1.84 -0.81
CA SER A 100 -5.96 0.86 -1.31
C SER A 100 -5.97 -0.39 -0.43
N SER A 101 -7.13 -1.02 -0.31
CA SER A 101 -7.33 -2.18 0.55
C SER A 101 -8.44 -3.08 0.00
N TYR A 102 -8.20 -4.37 0.06
CA TYR A 102 -9.25 -5.37 -0.22
C TYR A 102 -10.34 -5.40 0.86
N VAL A 103 -10.04 -4.91 2.06
CA VAL A 103 -10.89 -4.97 3.25
C VAL A 103 -11.12 -6.42 3.74
N GLY A 104 -11.39 -7.34 2.83
CA GLY A 104 -11.52 -8.77 3.07
C GLY A 104 -10.21 -9.56 2.96
N PRO A 105 -10.23 -10.86 3.20
CA PRO A 105 -9.06 -11.73 3.12
C PRO A 105 -8.52 -11.87 1.69
N VAL A 106 -7.23 -12.19 1.58
CA VAL A 106 -6.59 -12.57 0.31
C VAL A 106 -6.84 -14.06 0.09
N SER A 107 -7.97 -14.39 -0.50
CA SER A 107 -8.39 -15.77 -0.80
C SER A 107 -9.30 -15.78 -2.03
N ILE A 108 -9.29 -16.89 -2.77
CA ILE A 108 -10.18 -17.05 -3.92
C ILE A 108 -11.62 -17.15 -3.39
N ASP A 109 -12.41 -16.13 -3.67
CA ASP A 109 -13.82 -16.05 -3.26
C ASP A 109 -14.61 -15.20 -4.27
N PRO A 110 -15.49 -15.81 -5.09
CA PRO A 110 -16.34 -15.06 -6.03
C PRO A 110 -17.33 -14.10 -5.34
N ASN A 111 -17.59 -14.31 -4.03
CA ASN A 111 -18.47 -13.46 -3.22
C ASN A 111 -17.70 -12.44 -2.36
N ALA A 112 -16.39 -12.24 -2.60
CA ALA A 112 -15.60 -11.28 -1.87
C ALA A 112 -16.27 -9.90 -1.84
N GLN A 113 -16.13 -9.20 -0.73
CA GLN A 113 -16.70 -7.87 -0.54
C GLN A 113 -15.98 -6.81 -1.37
N LEU A 114 -16.61 -5.66 -1.55
CA LEU A 114 -16.00 -4.49 -2.15
C LEU A 114 -14.81 -4.00 -1.31
N GLY A 115 -13.78 -3.52 -2.00
CA GLY A 115 -12.63 -2.89 -1.38
C GLY A 115 -12.85 -1.41 -1.09
N ALA A 116 -11.81 -0.77 -0.61
CA ALA A 116 -11.87 0.64 -0.21
C ALA A 116 -10.54 1.37 -0.42
N ILE A 117 -10.63 2.70 -0.44
CA ILE A 117 -9.50 3.60 -0.20
C ILE A 117 -9.64 4.19 1.19
N PHE A 118 -8.55 4.17 1.94
CA PHE A 118 -8.43 4.82 3.23
C PHE A 118 -7.61 6.10 3.10
N GLU A 119 -8.11 7.20 3.65
CA GLU A 119 -7.36 8.45 3.82
C GLU A 119 -6.74 8.47 5.20
N VAL A 120 -5.47 8.85 5.26
CA VAL A 120 -4.68 8.90 6.49
C VAL A 120 -4.01 10.26 6.61
N ASP A 121 -4.06 10.85 7.77
CA ASP A 121 -3.28 12.04 8.10
C ASP A 121 -1.82 11.64 8.33
N THR A 122 -0.89 12.23 7.53
CA THR A 122 0.52 11.84 7.56
C THR A 122 1.25 12.26 8.84
N ALA A 123 0.77 13.28 9.56
CA ALA A 123 1.40 13.73 10.80
C ALA A 123 1.05 12.79 11.96
N THR A 124 -0.22 12.42 12.08
CA THR A 124 -0.74 11.61 13.19
C THR A 124 -0.76 10.12 12.91
N LEU A 125 -0.61 9.70 11.66
CA LEU A 125 -0.73 8.32 11.17
C LEU A 125 -2.10 7.69 11.45
N ARG A 126 -3.15 8.50 11.52
CA ARG A 126 -4.51 8.05 11.79
C ARG A 126 -5.37 8.07 10.54
N VAL A 127 -6.17 7.04 10.38
CA VAL A 127 -7.23 7.00 9.35
C VAL A 127 -8.24 8.10 9.66
N THR A 128 -8.52 8.96 8.68
CA THR A 128 -9.46 10.07 8.77
C THR A 128 -10.77 9.80 8.05
N ARG A 129 -10.69 9.16 6.87
CA ARG A 129 -11.87 8.85 6.04
C ARG A 129 -11.69 7.50 5.33
N LYS A 130 -12.80 6.92 4.89
CA LYS A 130 -12.83 5.69 4.09
C LYS A 130 -13.89 5.83 3.00
N VAL A 131 -13.58 5.40 1.78
CA VAL A 131 -14.54 5.32 0.66
C VAL A 131 -14.51 3.93 0.05
N THR A 132 -15.70 3.34 -0.17
CA THR A 132 -15.84 2.07 -0.87
C THR A 132 -15.67 2.29 -2.36
N VAL A 133 -14.94 1.37 -3.04
CA VAL A 133 -14.67 1.39 -4.48
C VAL A 133 -15.10 0.07 -5.14
N GLY A 134 -14.38 -0.44 -6.13
CA GLY A 134 -14.66 -1.74 -6.73
C GLY A 134 -14.07 -2.91 -5.95
N TYR A 135 -14.08 -4.08 -6.58
CA TYR A 135 -13.54 -5.29 -5.97
C TYR A 135 -12.02 -5.32 -6.07
N GLN A 136 -11.38 -5.63 -4.94
CA GLN A 136 -9.94 -5.83 -4.83
C GLN A 136 -9.15 -4.72 -5.55
N PRO A 137 -9.26 -3.47 -5.03
CA PRO A 137 -8.54 -2.33 -5.60
C PRO A 137 -7.03 -2.51 -5.45
N GLU A 138 -6.32 -2.30 -6.54
CA GLU A 138 -4.86 -2.42 -6.63
C GLU A 138 -4.23 -1.04 -6.67
N GLU A 139 -3.36 -0.79 -7.67
CA GLU A 139 -2.76 0.51 -7.87
C GLU A 139 -3.78 1.60 -8.17
N PHE A 140 -3.41 2.81 -7.83
CA PHE A 140 -4.20 4.00 -8.14
C PHE A 140 -3.27 5.19 -8.29
N GLU A 141 -3.76 6.20 -9.00
CA GLU A 141 -3.05 7.47 -9.17
C GLU A 141 -3.92 8.65 -8.85
N ILE A 142 -3.24 9.77 -8.54
CA ILE A 142 -3.86 11.05 -8.22
C ILE A 142 -3.65 12.02 -9.38
N ILE A 143 -4.74 12.42 -10.02
CA ILE A 143 -4.71 13.40 -11.11
C ILE A 143 -5.61 14.57 -10.72
N GLY A 144 -4.99 15.73 -10.49
CA GLY A 144 -5.71 16.88 -9.93
C GLY A 144 -6.33 16.57 -8.57
N ASN A 145 -7.64 16.66 -8.46
CA ASN A 145 -8.38 16.40 -7.22
C ASN A 145 -9.10 15.04 -7.23
N HIS A 146 -8.64 14.10 -8.02
CA HIS A 146 -9.29 12.78 -8.15
C HIS A 146 -8.29 11.65 -7.99
N LEU A 147 -8.74 10.57 -7.32
CA LEU A 147 -8.08 9.26 -7.36
C LEU A 147 -8.72 8.43 -8.49
N TYR A 148 -7.87 7.79 -9.27
CA TYR A 148 -8.25 6.80 -10.27
C TYR A 148 -7.77 5.44 -9.79
N VAL A 149 -8.68 4.57 -9.40
CA VAL A 149 -8.39 3.32 -8.70
C VAL A 149 -8.69 2.13 -9.60
N ALA A 150 -7.67 1.31 -9.88
CA ALA A 150 -7.83 0.06 -10.61
C ALA A 150 -8.52 -0.99 -9.72
N ASN A 151 -9.65 -1.53 -10.17
CA ASN A 151 -10.34 -2.61 -9.48
C ASN A 151 -10.08 -3.91 -10.26
N SER A 152 -9.28 -4.80 -9.69
CA SER A 152 -8.89 -6.04 -10.37
C SER A 152 -9.91 -7.17 -10.17
N GLY A 153 -10.45 -7.28 -8.97
CA GLY A 153 -11.19 -8.46 -8.58
C GLY A 153 -10.38 -9.75 -8.70
N GLY A 154 -9.02 -9.66 -8.58
CA GLY A 154 -8.10 -10.72 -8.97
C GLY A 154 -8.29 -12.05 -8.24
N TYR A 155 -8.81 -12.02 -7.03
CA TYR A 155 -9.15 -13.22 -6.25
C TYR A 155 -10.65 -13.61 -6.31
N ARG A 156 -11.45 -12.95 -7.17
CA ARG A 156 -12.87 -13.25 -7.36
C ARG A 156 -13.13 -14.18 -8.55
N ALA A 157 -12.18 -14.98 -8.94
CA ALA A 157 -12.34 -15.90 -10.07
C ALA A 157 -13.66 -16.73 -9.95
N PRO A 158 -14.47 -16.82 -11.05
CA PRO A 158 -14.26 -16.22 -12.36
C PRO A 158 -14.84 -14.79 -12.50
N GLU A 159 -15.42 -14.22 -11.43
CA GLU A 159 -16.15 -12.95 -11.41
C GLU A 159 -15.21 -11.74 -11.19
N TYR A 160 -14.19 -11.60 -12.04
CA TYR A 160 -13.23 -10.48 -11.97
C TYR A 160 -13.91 -9.11 -12.11
N ASP A 161 -13.29 -8.06 -11.56
CA ASP A 161 -13.71 -6.68 -11.82
C ASP A 161 -13.13 -6.18 -13.17
N SER A 162 -13.80 -5.21 -13.77
CA SER A 162 -13.41 -4.59 -15.03
C SER A 162 -13.67 -3.07 -14.99
N THR A 163 -13.45 -2.47 -13.83
CA THR A 163 -13.76 -1.06 -13.62
C THR A 163 -12.59 -0.28 -13.04
N LEU A 164 -12.61 1.01 -13.34
CA LEU A 164 -11.81 2.04 -12.72
C LEU A 164 -12.74 2.91 -11.87
N SER A 165 -12.50 2.99 -10.57
CA SER A 165 -13.23 3.90 -9.69
C SER A 165 -12.58 5.28 -9.70
N VAL A 166 -13.39 6.34 -9.82
CA VAL A 166 -12.97 7.73 -9.69
C VAL A 166 -13.50 8.27 -8.36
N VAL A 167 -12.60 8.70 -7.49
CA VAL A 167 -12.93 9.26 -6.17
C VAL A 167 -12.56 10.73 -6.15
N ASP A 168 -13.50 11.60 -5.81
CA ASP A 168 -13.24 13.01 -5.55
C ASP A 168 -12.63 13.18 -4.15
N LEU A 169 -11.50 13.90 -4.06
CA LEU A 169 -10.75 14.07 -2.81
C LEU A 169 -11.40 15.09 -1.85
N THR A 170 -12.19 16.04 -2.37
CA THR A 170 -12.87 17.03 -1.52
C THR A 170 -13.91 16.36 -0.64
N ASP A 171 -14.87 15.70 -1.26
CA ASP A 171 -15.97 15.02 -0.58
C ASP A 171 -15.61 13.60 -0.13
N PHE A 172 -14.51 13.07 -0.63
CA PHE A 172 -14.03 11.72 -0.43
C PHE A 172 -15.08 10.65 -0.74
N ARG A 173 -15.65 10.75 -1.94
CA ARG A 173 -16.70 9.83 -2.43
C ARG A 173 -16.39 9.36 -3.85
N GLN A 174 -16.81 8.16 -4.18
CA GLN A 174 -16.77 7.68 -5.55
C GLN A 174 -17.77 8.45 -6.41
N VAL A 175 -17.28 9.18 -7.41
CA VAL A 175 -18.12 10.00 -8.31
C VAL A 175 -18.38 9.31 -9.63
N LYS A 176 -17.53 8.34 -10.02
CA LYS A 176 -17.68 7.63 -11.30
C LYS A 176 -17.08 6.22 -11.22
N LYS A 177 -17.62 5.30 -12.00
CA LYS A 177 -16.97 4.04 -12.42
C LYS A 177 -16.83 4.06 -13.95
N ILE A 178 -15.63 3.73 -14.42
CA ILE A 178 -15.30 3.68 -15.85
C ILE A 178 -15.07 2.21 -16.21
N PRO A 179 -15.83 1.63 -17.15
CA PRO A 179 -15.55 0.30 -17.66
C PRO A 179 -14.18 0.26 -18.36
N VAL A 180 -13.40 -0.77 -18.07
CA VAL A 180 -12.05 -0.98 -18.63
C VAL A 180 -11.84 -2.47 -18.92
N CYS A 181 -10.59 -2.89 -19.13
CA CYS A 181 -10.27 -4.32 -19.28
C CYS A 181 -10.49 -5.09 -17.98
N VAL A 182 -10.74 -6.38 -18.11
CA VAL A 182 -10.90 -7.31 -16.99
C VAL A 182 -9.58 -7.45 -16.23
N ASN A 183 -9.65 -7.46 -14.91
CA ASN A 183 -8.52 -7.68 -14.00
C ASN A 183 -7.39 -6.65 -14.19
N LEU A 184 -7.75 -5.37 -14.30
CA LEU A 184 -6.77 -4.28 -14.34
C LEU A 184 -6.08 -4.16 -12.97
N SER A 185 -4.75 -4.28 -12.94
CA SER A 185 -3.99 -4.28 -11.68
C SER A 185 -3.00 -3.15 -11.53
N PHE A 186 -2.40 -2.64 -12.62
CA PHE A 186 -1.41 -1.57 -12.56
C PHE A 186 -1.46 -0.66 -13.79
N TRP A 187 -0.74 0.47 -13.69
CA TRP A 187 -0.67 1.50 -14.72
C TRP A 187 0.77 1.79 -15.12
N LEU A 188 0.93 2.19 -16.37
CA LEU A 188 2.14 2.84 -16.86
C LEU A 188 1.74 4.21 -17.43
N TYR A 189 2.51 5.25 -17.14
CA TYR A 189 2.45 6.57 -17.78
C TYR A 189 3.83 7.09 -18.11
#